data_e43a1fc12a058c9e349d19193f5665f3
#
_entry.id   e43a1fc12a058c9e349d19193f5665f3
#
_cell.length_a   1.000
_cell.length_b   1.000
_cell.length_c   1.000
_cell.angle_alpha   90.00
_cell.angle_beta   90.00
_cell.angle_gamma   90.00
#
_symmetry.space_group_name_H-M   'P 1'
#
loop_
_entity.id
_entity.type
_entity.pdbx_description
1 polymer ?
#
loop_
_entity_poly.entity_id
_entity_poly.type
_entity_poly.pdbx_seq_one_letter_code
_entity_poly.pdbx_strand_id
1 'polypeptide(L)'
;MLLSEQFYQTEKTGYLNEQFRLFHLKDQTRKEFSYHYHDFHKVVIFISGKAAYHIEGKAYQLKPWDILLVNRHAIHRPEIDPSVPYERFILWIQNDIPWQELLKCFQKANDRSYN
;
A
#
# COMPACT_ATOMS: atom_id res chain seq x y z
N MET A 1 18.89 9.58 -17.68
CA MET A 1 17.77 10.26 -18.36
C MET A 1 16.43 9.59 -18.11
N LEU A 2 16.35 8.29 -18.26
CA LEU A 2 15.11 7.56 -17.96
C LEU A 2 14.68 7.68 -16.50
N LEU A 3 15.61 7.69 -15.57
CA LEU A 3 15.32 7.87 -14.16
C LEU A 3 14.71 9.26 -13.88
N SER A 4 15.21 10.29 -14.54
CA SER A 4 14.68 11.65 -14.40
C SER A 4 13.24 11.72 -14.88
N GLU A 5 12.92 11.07 -15.99
CA GLU A 5 11.56 11.04 -16.51
C GLU A 5 10.60 10.31 -15.57
N GLN A 6 11.04 9.22 -14.96
CA GLN A 6 10.24 8.51 -13.97
C GLN A 6 9.94 9.38 -12.74
N PHE A 7 10.92 10.14 -12.26
CA PHE A 7 10.73 11.04 -11.14
C PHE A 7 9.75 12.17 -11.48
N TYR A 8 9.82 12.72 -12.68
CA TYR A 8 8.88 13.76 -13.10
C TYR A 8 7.46 13.25 -13.24
N GLN A 9 7.27 11.96 -13.47
CA GLN A 9 5.95 11.36 -13.55
C GLN A 9 5.40 10.92 -12.20
N THR A 10 6.20 11.01 -11.14
CA THR A 10 5.76 10.71 -9.78
C THR A 10 4.91 11.86 -9.26
N GLU A 11 3.70 11.57 -8.86
CA GLU A 11 2.77 12.58 -8.40
C GLU A 11 2.12 12.20 -7.08
N LYS A 12 1.69 13.21 -6.35
CA LYS A 12 0.88 13.05 -5.16
C LYS A 12 -0.54 12.69 -5.59
N THR A 13 -1.07 11.59 -5.06
CA THR A 13 -2.44 11.16 -5.33
C THR A 13 -3.21 10.92 -4.04
N GLY A 14 -4.52 11.07 -4.14
CA GLY A 14 -5.42 10.88 -3.02
C GLY A 14 -5.32 11.96 -1.97
N TYR A 15 -6.43 12.22 -1.31
CA TYR A 15 -6.52 13.23 -0.26
C TYR A 15 -7.32 12.65 0.90
N LEU A 16 -6.86 12.90 2.13
CA LEU A 16 -7.52 12.42 3.32
C LEU A 16 -7.86 13.62 4.20
N ASN A 17 -9.16 13.91 4.32
CA ASN A 17 -9.69 15.00 5.13
C ASN A 17 -10.24 14.53 6.49
N GLU A 18 -10.07 13.26 6.79
CA GLU A 18 -10.52 12.59 8.00
C GLU A 18 -9.32 12.02 8.73
N GLN A 19 -9.50 11.55 9.97
CA GLN A 19 -8.40 10.91 10.70
C GLN A 19 -8.00 9.58 10.08
N PHE A 20 -8.97 8.84 9.56
CA PHE A 20 -8.71 7.61 8.83
C PHE A 20 -9.81 7.33 7.82
N ARG A 21 -9.53 6.46 6.89
CA ARG A 21 -10.51 5.97 5.92
C ARG A 21 -10.20 4.52 5.56
N LEU A 22 -11.21 3.66 5.65
CA LEU A 22 -11.07 2.23 5.38
C LEU A 22 -11.81 1.87 4.10
N PHE A 23 -11.17 1.10 3.24
CA PHE A 23 -11.74 0.56 2.00
C PHE A 23 -11.65 -0.95 2.02
N HIS A 24 -12.70 -1.60 1.55
CA HIS A 24 -12.65 -3.01 1.16
C HIS A 24 -12.90 -3.05 -0.34
N LEU A 25 -11.92 -3.52 -1.10
CA LEU A 25 -11.95 -3.50 -2.55
C LEU A 25 -11.73 -4.91 -3.10
N LYS A 26 -12.55 -5.25 -4.09
CA LYS A 26 -12.37 -6.47 -4.86
C LYS A 26 -12.70 -6.13 -6.32
N ASP A 27 -11.70 -6.17 -7.16
CA ASP A 27 -11.85 -5.82 -8.56
C ASP A 27 -10.91 -6.66 -9.43
N GLN A 28 -11.14 -6.58 -10.72
CA GLN A 28 -10.30 -7.25 -11.72
C GLN A 28 -10.15 -6.27 -12.88
N THR A 29 -9.10 -5.46 -12.81
CA THR A 29 -8.88 -4.38 -13.76
C THR A 29 -7.50 -4.50 -14.39
N ARG A 30 -7.38 -4.06 -15.65
CA ARG A 30 -6.10 -3.98 -16.36
C ARG A 30 -5.42 -2.64 -16.22
N LYS A 31 -5.83 -1.86 -15.25
CA LYS A 31 -5.25 -0.55 -15.02
C LYS A 31 -3.79 -0.67 -14.59
N GLU A 32 -2.92 0.06 -15.27
CA GLU A 32 -1.54 0.24 -14.86
C GLU A 32 -1.45 1.43 -13.91
N PHE A 33 -0.60 1.29 -12.90
CA PHE A 33 -0.41 2.34 -11.91
C PHE A 33 0.99 2.94 -12.07
N SER A 34 1.04 4.27 -12.12
CA SER A 34 2.29 5.01 -12.06
C SER A 34 2.82 5.05 -10.63
N TYR A 35 4.14 5.29 -10.49
CA TYR A 35 4.69 5.62 -9.19
C TYR A 35 4.02 6.88 -8.66
N HIS A 36 3.63 6.85 -7.39
CA HIS A 36 2.94 7.95 -6.73
C HIS A 36 3.26 7.97 -5.24
N TYR A 37 2.81 8.99 -4.54
CA TYR A 37 2.93 9.11 -3.10
C TYR A 37 1.68 9.78 -2.51
N HIS A 38 1.51 9.61 -1.21
CA HIS A 38 0.43 10.23 -0.43
C HIS A 38 1.04 11.03 0.72
N ASP A 39 0.31 12.00 1.24
CA ASP A 39 0.70 12.72 2.46
C ASP A 39 0.08 12.15 3.73
N PHE A 40 -0.35 10.91 3.67
CA PHE A 40 -0.87 10.13 4.79
C PHE A 40 -0.24 8.73 4.75
N HIS A 41 -0.36 7.99 5.84
CA HIS A 41 0.08 6.59 5.91
C HIS A 41 -0.97 5.67 5.31
N LYS A 42 -0.51 4.62 4.67
CA LYS A 42 -1.38 3.63 4.02
C LYS A 42 -1.04 2.24 4.53
N VAL A 43 -2.07 1.48 4.91
CA VAL A 43 -1.94 0.06 5.24
C VAL A 43 -2.71 -0.73 4.21
N VAL A 44 -2.09 -1.77 3.66
CA VAL A 44 -2.75 -2.71 2.75
C VAL A 44 -2.78 -4.06 3.42
N ILE A 45 -3.96 -4.64 3.55
CA ILE A 45 -4.13 -6.02 3.98
C ILE A 45 -4.55 -6.82 2.76
N PHE A 46 -3.64 -7.64 2.26
CA PHE A 46 -3.88 -8.40 1.05
C PHE A 46 -4.67 -9.67 1.37
N ILE A 47 -5.76 -9.90 0.65
CA ILE A 47 -6.63 -11.06 0.87
C ILE A 47 -6.41 -12.10 -0.22
N SER A 48 -6.54 -11.73 -1.48
CA SER A 48 -6.42 -12.67 -2.59
C SER A 48 -6.07 -11.95 -3.89
N GLY A 49 -5.53 -12.72 -4.84
CA GLY A 49 -5.10 -12.22 -6.13
C GLY A 49 -3.64 -12.50 -6.39
N LYS A 50 -3.07 -11.80 -7.35
CA LYS A 50 -1.64 -11.80 -7.64
C LYS A 50 -1.17 -10.36 -7.74
N ALA A 51 -0.42 -9.92 -6.75
CA ALA A 51 0.02 -8.54 -6.64
C ALA A 51 1.40 -8.44 -6.02
N ALA A 52 2.16 -7.46 -6.48
CA ALA A 52 3.40 -7.03 -5.87
C ALA A 52 3.32 -5.53 -5.62
N TYR A 53 4.06 -5.06 -4.63
CA TYR A 53 4.18 -3.63 -4.36
C TYR A 53 5.63 -3.21 -4.51
N HIS A 54 5.85 -2.15 -5.27
CA HIS A 54 7.14 -1.51 -5.40
C HIS A 54 7.16 -0.28 -4.50
N ILE A 55 8.02 -0.28 -3.50
CA ILE A 55 8.12 0.80 -2.51
C ILE A 55 9.60 1.19 -2.38
N GLU A 56 9.90 2.44 -2.67
CA GLU A 56 11.25 3.00 -2.52
C GLU A 56 12.34 2.07 -3.10
N GLY A 57 12.09 1.56 -4.31
CA GLY A 57 13.04 0.72 -5.03
C GLY A 57 13.06 -0.75 -4.64
N LYS A 58 12.19 -1.18 -3.74
CA LYS A 58 12.05 -2.59 -3.34
C LYS A 58 10.73 -3.15 -3.82
N ALA A 59 10.74 -4.41 -4.23
CA ALA A 59 9.54 -5.13 -4.66
C ALA A 59 9.15 -6.15 -3.59
N TYR A 60 7.86 -6.13 -3.24
CA TYR A 60 7.27 -7.05 -2.26
C TYR A 60 6.19 -7.87 -2.93
N GLN A 61 6.40 -9.18 -3.04
CA GLN A 61 5.38 -10.10 -3.53
C GLN A 61 4.40 -10.41 -2.40
N LEU A 62 3.13 -10.11 -2.59
CA LEU A 62 2.12 -10.28 -1.54
C LEU A 62 1.56 -11.69 -1.51
N LYS A 63 1.34 -12.19 -0.30
CA LYS A 63 0.66 -13.45 -0.02
C LYS A 63 -0.60 -13.15 0.79
N PRO A 64 -1.62 -14.02 0.73
CA PRO A 64 -2.85 -13.81 1.51
C PRO A 64 -2.56 -13.49 2.98
N TRP A 65 -3.23 -12.43 3.44
CA TRP A 65 -3.14 -11.89 4.81
C TRP A 65 -1.82 -11.18 5.15
N ASP A 66 -0.98 -10.92 4.15
CA ASP A 66 0.14 -10.01 4.34
C ASP A 66 -0.37 -8.62 4.64
N ILE A 67 0.32 -7.93 5.55
CA ILE A 67 0.06 -6.53 5.88
C ILE A 67 1.24 -5.71 5.40
N LEU A 68 0.95 -4.77 4.52
CA LEU A 68 1.95 -3.89 3.94
C LEU A 68 1.75 -2.48 4.48
N LEU A 69 2.81 -1.91 5.02
CA LEU A 69 2.80 -0.56 5.57
C LEU A 69 3.53 0.38 4.64
N VAL A 70 2.82 1.40 4.16
CA VAL A 70 3.38 2.41 3.27
C VAL A 70 3.38 3.74 4.00
N ASN A 71 4.57 4.19 4.39
CA ASN A 71 4.72 5.47 5.07
C ASN A 71 4.31 6.62 4.16
N ARG A 72 3.86 7.71 4.77
CA ARG A 72 3.56 8.93 4.02
C ARG A 72 4.80 9.34 3.20
N HIS A 73 4.57 9.90 2.02
CA HIS A 73 5.58 10.33 1.07
C HIS A 73 6.44 9.22 0.48
N ALA A 74 6.27 7.96 0.88
CA ALA A 74 6.99 6.86 0.25
C ALA A 74 6.51 6.68 -1.20
N ILE A 75 7.43 6.68 -2.12
CA ILE A 75 7.12 6.50 -3.55
C ILE A 75 6.82 5.03 -3.78
N HIS A 76 5.64 4.73 -4.29
CA HIS A 76 5.20 3.35 -4.44
C HIS A 76 4.31 3.16 -5.65
N ARG A 77 4.15 1.90 -6.03
CA ARG A 77 3.30 1.49 -7.14
C ARG A 77 2.85 0.04 -6.93
N PRO A 78 1.55 -0.26 -7.00
CA PRO A 78 1.11 -1.65 -7.08
C PRO A 78 1.35 -2.19 -8.49
N GLU A 79 1.68 -3.47 -8.57
CA GLU A 79 1.75 -4.22 -9.81
C GLU A 79 0.82 -5.42 -9.68
N ILE A 80 -0.26 -5.42 -10.44
CA ILE A 80 -1.37 -6.35 -10.26
C ILE A 80 -1.55 -7.18 -11.52
N ASP A 81 -1.62 -8.50 -11.36
CA ASP A 81 -1.96 -9.40 -12.46
C ASP A 81 -3.48 -9.33 -12.68
N PRO A 82 -3.93 -8.84 -13.84
CA PRO A 82 -5.36 -8.68 -14.10
C PRO A 82 -6.09 -9.99 -14.43
N SER A 83 -5.38 -11.11 -14.49
CA SER A 83 -5.97 -12.40 -14.82
C SER A 83 -6.82 -12.98 -13.69
N VAL A 84 -6.66 -12.49 -12.47
CA VAL A 84 -7.41 -12.94 -11.29
C VAL A 84 -7.95 -11.72 -10.53
N PRO A 85 -9.08 -11.87 -9.82
CA PRO A 85 -9.56 -10.79 -8.96
C PRO A 85 -8.57 -10.44 -7.87
N TYR A 86 -8.48 -9.16 -7.55
CA TYR A 86 -7.61 -8.62 -6.51
C TYR A 86 -8.47 -8.11 -5.36
N GLU A 87 -8.38 -8.76 -4.21
CA GLU A 87 -9.13 -8.39 -3.02
C GLU A 87 -8.19 -7.94 -1.92
N ARG A 88 -8.50 -6.80 -1.28
CA ARG A 88 -7.69 -6.20 -0.23
C ARG A 88 -8.52 -5.25 0.63
N PHE A 89 -8.05 -5.04 1.86
CA PHE A 89 -8.43 -3.87 2.66
C PHE A 89 -7.34 -2.82 2.53
N ILE A 90 -7.74 -1.56 2.46
CA ILE A 90 -6.83 -0.42 2.46
C ILE A 90 -7.27 0.53 3.55
N LEU A 91 -6.32 0.92 4.39
CA LEU A 91 -6.54 1.88 5.46
C LEU A 91 -5.64 3.09 5.25
N TRP A 92 -6.24 4.27 5.15
CA TRP A 92 -5.53 5.55 5.13
C TRP A 92 -5.57 6.14 6.52
N ILE A 93 -4.43 6.61 7.02
CA ILE A 93 -4.29 7.12 8.39
C ILE A 93 -3.55 8.45 8.35
N GLN A 94 -4.09 9.46 9.03
CA GLN A 94 -3.46 10.77 9.15
C GLN A 94 -2.15 10.71 9.94
N ASN A 95 -1.29 11.70 9.71
CA ASN A 95 0.04 11.78 10.28
C ASN A 95 0.04 12.03 11.79
N ASP A 96 -1.01 12.62 12.34
CA ASP A 96 -1.14 12.93 13.76
C ASP A 96 -1.55 11.73 14.60
N ILE A 97 -1.91 10.61 13.96
CA ILE A 97 -2.17 9.36 14.67
C ILE A 97 -0.82 8.75 15.08
N PRO A 98 -0.70 8.16 16.28
CA PRO A 98 0.57 7.61 16.74
C PRO A 98 0.99 6.36 15.93
N TRP A 99 1.58 6.62 14.77
CA TRP A 99 1.97 5.62 13.79
C TRP A 99 2.89 4.55 14.38
N GLN A 100 3.81 4.95 15.26
CA GLN A 100 4.75 4.01 15.89
C GLN A 100 4.04 3.00 16.79
N GLU A 101 3.00 3.43 17.50
CA GLU A 101 2.19 2.51 18.31
C GLU A 101 1.41 1.54 17.45
N LEU A 102 0.88 2.01 16.32
CA LEU A 102 0.18 1.17 15.37
C LEU A 102 1.12 0.11 14.77
N LEU A 103 2.34 0.50 14.40
CA LEU A 103 3.36 -0.42 13.93
C LEU A 103 3.65 -1.53 14.94
N LYS A 104 3.77 -1.17 16.21
CA LYS A 104 3.99 -2.15 17.29
C LYS A 104 2.85 -3.15 17.37
N CYS A 105 1.61 -2.70 17.21
CA CYS A 105 0.44 -3.59 17.21
C CYS A 105 0.50 -4.59 16.06
N PHE A 106 0.84 -4.14 14.87
CA PHE A 106 0.98 -5.01 13.71
C PHE A 106 2.13 -6.00 13.86
N GLN A 107 3.25 -5.58 14.40
CA GLN A 107 4.38 -6.46 14.67
C GLN A 107 4.00 -7.57 15.64
N LYS A 108 3.31 -7.24 16.72
CA LYS A 108 2.82 -8.24 17.68
C LYS A 108 1.86 -9.24 17.04
N ALA A 109 0.96 -8.77 16.19
CA ALA A 109 0.03 -9.65 15.50
C ALA A 109 0.78 -10.63 14.58
N ASN A 110 1.80 -10.15 13.87
CA ASN A 110 2.63 -10.97 13.02
C ASN A 110 3.43 -12.00 13.84
N ASP A 111 4.01 -11.58 14.94
CA ASP A 111 4.76 -12.47 15.82
C ASP A 111 3.88 -13.61 16.36
N ARG A 112 2.64 -13.30 16.68
CA ARG A 112 1.66 -14.31 17.11
C ARG A 112 1.30 -15.30 16.02
N SER A 113 1.31 -14.88 14.77
CA SER A 113 0.96 -15.76 13.66
C SER A 113 1.99 -16.87 13.42
N TYR A 114 3.18 -16.71 13.95
CA TYR A 114 4.26 -17.70 13.85
C TYR A 114 4.34 -18.66 15.05
N ASN A 115 3.56 -18.42 16.05
CA ASN A 115 3.49 -19.25 17.23
C ASN A 115 2.35 -20.29 17.12
#